data_a59f2bd493c0409d3cf1776296a79aba
#
_entry.id   a59f2bd493c0409d3cf1776296a79aba
#
_cell.length_a   1.000
_cell.length_b   1.000
_cell.length_c   1.000
_cell.angle_alpha   90.00
_cell.angle_beta   90.00
_cell.angle_gamma   90.00
#
_symmetry.space_group_name_H-M   'P 1'
#
loop_
_entity.id
_entity.type
_entity.pdbx_description
1 polymer ?
#
loop_
_entity_poly.entity_id
_entity_poly.type
_entity_poly.pdbx_seq_one_letter_code
_entity_poly.pdbx_strand_id
1 'polypeptide(L)'
;MEKKKLSLPAQIFIALLLGIVVGLAFYFMGKPEITTNYLKPFGTIFVNLLKFIVVPVVLLSMIDGIVSMGDMKKVGSVGWKTVAYFLVTTAIACVIGLVFANIFNNAGLFPTLQLVDGQVWEKATSANFMDTLIGIFPSNLWESFRTSNMLQVIVIAILLGGGILTAGEKGKLAQDMVTSLYAVIERVMAFIIALSPIGVFTMMAWVVATQGPEILGSLGIVIGCAYLGYIVHAVLCYSVSAKAFAGISPITFFKKASPAMIFAFTSTSSAATIPLSMECSEDLGAENDISSFVIPLGATINMDGTAIYQCVATIFLATCCGMTLTLGQMVTIVVTATLASIGTAGTPGAGMIMLAMVLQAMNIPVDMIMIIYGVDRLFDMGRTCLNITGDISCALCVTKWESKKTAVK
;
A
#
# COMPACT_ATOMS: atom_id res chain seq x y z
N MET A 1 38.29 5.45 9.25
CA MET A 1 36.91 5.96 9.55
C MET A 1 36.06 5.56 8.36
N GLU A 2 35.30 4.47 8.43
CA GLU A 2 34.28 4.16 7.42
C GLU A 2 33.24 5.27 7.44
N LYS A 3 33.09 5.96 6.32
CA LYS A 3 32.00 6.93 6.14
C LYS A 3 30.68 6.15 6.25
N LYS A 4 29.93 6.31 7.34
CA LYS A 4 28.59 5.78 7.46
C LYS A 4 27.79 6.26 6.24
N LYS A 5 27.47 5.35 5.32
CA LYS A 5 26.57 5.67 4.20
C LYS A 5 25.21 6.10 4.78
N LEU A 6 24.69 7.21 4.29
CA LEU A 6 23.34 7.66 4.66
C LEU A 6 22.31 6.57 4.33
N SER A 7 21.37 6.33 5.22
CA SER A 7 20.26 5.41 4.96
C SER A 7 19.42 5.88 3.78
N LEU A 8 18.82 4.98 3.04
CA LEU A 8 17.95 5.33 1.90
C LEU A 8 16.83 6.33 2.28
N PRO A 9 16.15 6.19 3.44
CA PRO A 9 15.19 7.20 3.91
C PRO A 9 15.79 8.60 4.05
N ALA A 10 17.00 8.70 4.63
CA ALA A 10 17.66 9.99 4.78
C ALA A 10 18.03 10.59 3.42
N GLN A 11 18.47 9.77 2.46
CA GLN A 11 18.76 10.23 1.10
C GLN A 11 17.49 10.74 0.41
N ILE A 12 16.34 10.05 0.56
CA ILE A 12 15.05 10.46 -0.01
C ILE A 12 14.60 11.79 0.63
N PHE A 13 14.74 11.93 1.95
CA PHE A 13 14.35 13.16 2.64
C PHE A 13 15.20 14.37 2.22
N ILE A 14 16.52 14.20 2.10
CA ILE A 14 17.43 15.23 1.59
C ILE A 14 17.06 15.57 0.13
N ALA A 15 16.79 14.58 -0.70
CA ALA A 15 16.38 14.75 -2.09
C ALA A 15 15.06 15.53 -2.19
N LEU A 16 14.10 15.26 -1.31
CA LEU A 16 12.84 16.00 -1.20
C LEU A 16 13.10 17.49 -0.91
N LEU A 17 13.87 17.79 0.14
CA LEU A 17 14.17 19.17 0.52
C LEU A 17 14.92 19.91 -0.60
N LEU A 18 15.92 19.29 -1.20
CA LEU A 18 16.66 19.87 -2.32
C LEU A 18 15.74 20.09 -3.54
N GLY A 19 14.83 19.14 -3.82
CA GLY A 19 13.85 19.28 -4.88
C GLY A 19 12.92 20.48 -4.66
N ILE A 20 12.43 20.67 -3.44
CA ILE A 20 11.61 21.84 -3.07
C ILE A 20 12.40 23.14 -3.29
N VAL A 21 13.63 23.24 -2.76
CA VAL A 21 14.46 24.45 -2.90
C VAL A 21 14.74 24.78 -4.36
N VAL A 22 15.12 23.78 -5.15
CA VAL A 22 15.39 23.97 -6.60
C VAL A 22 14.09 24.32 -7.33
N GLY A 23 12.97 23.68 -7.02
CA GLY A 23 11.66 23.98 -7.60
C GLY A 23 11.23 25.42 -7.33
N LEU A 24 11.31 25.86 -6.08
CA LEU A 24 11.01 27.25 -5.69
C LEU A 24 11.93 28.25 -6.41
N ALA A 25 13.23 27.95 -6.50
CA ALA A 25 14.17 28.82 -7.23
C ALA A 25 13.73 29.02 -8.68
N PHE A 26 13.42 27.96 -9.43
CA PHE A 26 12.96 28.07 -10.81
C PHE A 26 11.55 28.69 -10.93
N TYR A 27 10.67 28.46 -9.96
CA TYR A 27 9.37 29.13 -9.91
C TYR A 27 9.51 30.64 -9.80
N PHE A 28 10.29 31.16 -8.82
CA PHE A 28 10.49 32.59 -8.63
C PHE A 28 11.34 33.23 -9.73
N MET A 29 12.17 32.46 -10.42
CA MET A 29 12.90 32.93 -11.61
C MET A 29 12.01 33.03 -12.86
N GLY A 30 10.77 32.53 -12.81
CA GLY A 30 9.87 32.47 -13.96
C GLY A 30 10.36 31.53 -15.08
N LYS A 31 11.14 30.49 -14.73
CA LYS A 31 11.75 29.55 -15.71
C LYS A 31 11.40 28.08 -15.40
N PRO A 32 10.11 27.73 -15.24
CA PRO A 32 9.71 26.34 -14.94
C PRO A 32 10.04 25.37 -16.08
N GLU A 33 10.20 25.89 -17.33
CA GLU A 33 10.58 25.10 -18.51
C GLU A 33 11.92 24.38 -18.34
N ILE A 34 12.86 24.93 -17.57
CA ILE A 34 14.15 24.28 -17.30
C ILE A 34 13.91 22.97 -16.54
N THR A 35 13.07 22.99 -15.50
CA THR A 35 12.74 21.75 -14.76
C THR A 35 11.97 20.77 -15.62
N THR A 36 11.07 21.25 -16.47
CA THR A 36 10.29 20.42 -17.40
C THR A 36 11.18 19.73 -18.43
N ASN A 37 12.13 20.45 -19.01
CA ASN A 37 12.96 19.92 -20.09
C ASN A 37 14.13 19.06 -19.60
N TYR A 38 14.71 19.36 -18.42
CA TYR A 38 15.93 18.71 -17.95
C TYR A 38 15.75 17.82 -16.72
N LEU A 39 14.82 18.12 -15.82
CA LEU A 39 14.62 17.33 -14.60
C LEU A 39 13.48 16.32 -14.72
N LYS A 40 12.32 16.74 -15.24
CA LYS A 40 11.14 15.86 -15.43
C LYS A 40 11.48 14.56 -16.18
N PRO A 41 12.31 14.53 -17.24
CA PRO A 41 12.63 13.27 -17.93
C PRO A 41 13.23 12.19 -17.04
N PHE A 42 14.11 12.53 -16.10
CA PHE A 42 14.69 11.56 -15.15
C PHE A 42 13.63 11.00 -14.20
N GLY A 43 12.74 11.84 -13.73
CA GLY A 43 11.61 11.40 -12.94
C GLY A 43 10.64 10.51 -13.75
N THR A 44 10.40 10.85 -15.03
CA THR A 44 9.57 10.03 -15.93
C THR A 44 10.19 8.64 -16.14
N ILE A 45 11.52 8.55 -16.32
CA ILE A 45 12.23 7.25 -16.39
C ILE A 45 11.97 6.45 -15.12
N PHE A 46 12.08 7.10 -13.95
CA PHE A 46 11.83 6.43 -12.68
C PHE A 46 10.38 5.91 -12.58
N VAL A 47 9.38 6.72 -12.94
CA VAL A 47 7.97 6.29 -12.96
C VAL A 47 7.73 5.17 -13.98
N ASN A 48 8.39 5.20 -15.13
CA ASN A 48 8.31 4.10 -16.10
C ASN A 48 8.85 2.79 -15.53
N LEU A 49 9.94 2.85 -14.75
CA LEU A 49 10.46 1.67 -14.04
C LEU A 49 9.48 1.16 -12.98
N LEU A 50 8.79 2.06 -12.27
CA LEU A 50 7.71 1.68 -11.35
C LEU A 50 6.56 1.01 -12.10
N LYS A 51 6.09 1.58 -13.22
CA LYS A 51 5.03 0.98 -14.05
C LYS A 51 5.43 -0.41 -14.56
N PHE A 52 6.67 -0.57 -15.01
CA PHE A 52 7.22 -1.84 -15.51
C PHE A 52 7.12 -2.96 -14.47
N ILE A 53 7.40 -2.66 -13.21
CA ILE A 53 7.47 -3.69 -12.16
C ILE A 53 6.09 -4.08 -11.59
N VAL A 54 5.04 -3.27 -11.80
CA VAL A 54 3.72 -3.45 -11.16
C VAL A 54 3.12 -4.83 -11.48
N VAL A 55 2.96 -5.17 -12.76
CA VAL A 55 2.33 -6.45 -13.17
C VAL A 55 3.11 -7.67 -12.66
N PRO A 56 4.44 -7.76 -12.85
CA PRO A 56 5.22 -8.87 -12.31
C PRO A 56 5.15 -9.01 -10.79
N VAL A 57 5.24 -7.90 -10.06
CA VAL A 57 5.17 -7.93 -8.58
C VAL A 57 3.81 -8.42 -8.14
N VAL A 58 2.71 -7.82 -8.64
CA VAL A 58 1.35 -8.20 -8.23
C VAL A 58 1.05 -9.65 -8.55
N LEU A 59 1.38 -10.10 -9.77
CA LEU A 59 1.13 -11.48 -10.19
C LEU A 59 1.87 -12.48 -9.30
N LEU A 60 3.19 -12.31 -9.18
CA LEU A 60 4.04 -13.31 -8.49
C LEU A 60 3.84 -13.26 -6.98
N SER A 61 3.75 -12.07 -6.37
CA SER A 61 3.51 -11.96 -4.93
C SER A 61 2.17 -12.54 -4.50
N MET A 62 1.12 -12.32 -5.31
CA MET A 62 -0.19 -12.89 -5.00
C MET A 62 -0.23 -14.41 -5.18
N ILE A 63 0.39 -14.96 -6.24
CA ILE A 63 0.48 -16.41 -6.40
C ILE A 63 1.26 -17.02 -5.24
N ASP A 64 2.43 -16.45 -4.91
CA ASP A 64 3.28 -16.91 -3.80
C ASP A 64 2.54 -16.82 -2.45
N GLY A 65 1.84 -15.71 -2.19
CA GLY A 65 1.00 -15.54 -1.02
C GLY A 65 -0.12 -16.60 -0.93
N ILE A 66 -0.85 -16.85 -2.02
CA ILE A 66 -1.93 -17.86 -2.08
C ILE A 66 -1.38 -19.27 -1.85
N VAL A 67 -0.24 -19.58 -2.47
CA VAL A 67 0.40 -20.90 -2.33
C VAL A 67 0.91 -21.09 -0.90
N SER A 68 1.50 -20.09 -0.28
CA SER A 68 1.88 -20.12 1.13
C SER A 68 0.69 -20.33 2.07
N MET A 69 -0.49 -19.76 1.73
CA MET A 69 -1.75 -19.99 2.46
C MET A 69 -2.25 -21.44 2.31
N GLY A 70 -1.87 -22.17 1.27
CA GLY A 70 -2.22 -23.59 1.08
C GLY A 70 -1.66 -24.52 2.15
N ASP A 71 -0.47 -24.21 2.67
CA ASP A 71 0.08 -24.89 3.83
C ASP A 71 -0.72 -24.60 5.12
N MET A 72 -1.53 -23.53 5.11
CA MET A 72 -2.43 -23.16 6.20
C MET A 72 -3.55 -24.19 6.45
N LYS A 73 -3.90 -25.05 5.48
CA LYS A 73 -4.79 -26.18 5.76
C LYS A 73 -4.21 -27.13 6.83
N LYS A 74 -2.88 -27.15 6.98
CA LYS A 74 -2.19 -27.88 8.05
C LYS A 74 -2.30 -27.16 9.40
N VAL A 75 -2.46 -25.84 9.38
CA VAL A 75 -2.59 -24.99 10.57
C VAL A 75 -4.06 -24.84 11.02
N GLY A 76 -5.01 -25.27 10.20
CA GLY A 76 -6.43 -25.41 10.54
C GLY A 76 -7.14 -24.12 10.88
N SER A 77 -7.69 -24.05 12.11
CA SER A 77 -8.53 -22.94 12.60
C SER A 77 -7.82 -21.59 12.69
N VAL A 78 -6.53 -21.57 13.02
CA VAL A 78 -5.71 -20.34 13.16
C VAL A 78 -5.63 -19.60 11.82
N GLY A 79 -5.31 -20.33 10.75
CA GLY A 79 -5.08 -19.74 9.45
C GLY A 79 -6.28 -18.98 8.89
N TRP A 80 -7.45 -19.63 8.85
CA TRP A 80 -8.64 -18.97 8.29
C TRP A 80 -9.10 -17.76 9.12
N LYS A 81 -8.98 -17.84 10.46
CA LYS A 81 -9.33 -16.73 11.36
C LYS A 81 -8.42 -15.52 11.15
N THR A 82 -7.12 -15.77 10.94
CA THR A 82 -6.12 -14.74 10.64
C THR A 82 -6.45 -14.02 9.34
N VAL A 83 -6.71 -14.77 8.26
CA VAL A 83 -7.05 -14.17 6.96
C VAL A 83 -8.38 -13.42 7.02
N ALA A 84 -9.40 -14.01 7.65
CA ALA A 84 -10.69 -13.34 7.81
C ALA A 84 -10.56 -12.02 8.60
N TYR A 85 -9.76 -12.02 9.68
CA TYR A 85 -9.48 -10.81 10.45
C TYR A 85 -8.85 -9.73 9.57
N PHE A 86 -7.78 -10.04 8.84
CA PHE A 86 -7.08 -9.07 8.00
C PHE A 86 -7.97 -8.54 6.87
N LEU A 87 -8.75 -9.38 6.21
CA LEU A 87 -9.67 -8.92 5.16
C LEU A 87 -10.74 -7.96 5.69
N VAL A 88 -11.29 -8.26 6.88
CA VAL A 88 -12.30 -7.40 7.51
C VAL A 88 -11.68 -6.07 7.95
N THR A 89 -10.52 -6.08 8.61
CA THR A 89 -9.86 -4.83 9.05
C THR A 89 -9.43 -3.98 7.86
N THR A 90 -8.92 -4.59 6.78
CA THR A 90 -8.54 -3.87 5.57
C THR A 90 -9.75 -3.26 4.85
N ALA A 91 -10.88 -3.96 4.77
CA ALA A 91 -12.11 -3.38 4.22
C ALA A 91 -12.61 -2.19 5.06
N ILE A 92 -12.56 -2.29 6.40
CA ILE A 92 -12.88 -1.16 7.29
C ILE A 92 -11.89 -0.01 7.07
N ALA A 93 -10.61 -0.29 6.92
CA ALA A 93 -9.58 0.70 6.63
C ALA A 93 -9.86 1.47 5.33
N CYS A 94 -10.23 0.76 4.26
CA CYS A 94 -10.65 1.38 2.99
C CYS A 94 -11.85 2.32 3.20
N VAL A 95 -12.88 1.89 3.93
CA VAL A 95 -14.06 2.72 4.20
C VAL A 95 -13.68 3.99 4.97
N ILE A 96 -12.84 3.86 6.01
CA ILE A 96 -12.33 5.01 6.76
C ILE A 96 -11.55 5.96 5.84
N GLY A 97 -10.65 5.45 5.02
CA GLY A 97 -9.87 6.23 4.07
C GLY A 97 -10.75 6.99 3.08
N LEU A 98 -11.76 6.33 2.50
CA LEU A 98 -12.72 6.96 1.58
C LEU A 98 -13.57 8.03 2.27
N VAL A 99 -14.05 7.77 3.48
CA VAL A 99 -14.85 8.75 4.25
C VAL A 99 -14.05 10.02 4.50
N PHE A 100 -12.83 9.91 5.04
CA PHE A 100 -12.00 11.09 5.29
C PHE A 100 -11.61 11.80 4.01
N ALA A 101 -11.20 11.07 2.97
CA ALA A 101 -10.85 11.67 1.69
C ALA A 101 -12.02 12.45 1.08
N ASN A 102 -13.25 11.90 1.13
CA ASN A 102 -14.44 12.61 0.64
C ASN A 102 -14.79 13.83 1.50
N ILE A 103 -14.64 13.75 2.84
CA ILE A 103 -14.86 14.91 3.73
C ILE A 103 -13.89 16.04 3.34
N PHE A 104 -12.61 15.74 3.18
CA PHE A 104 -11.59 16.73 2.80
C PHE A 104 -11.83 17.29 1.40
N ASN A 105 -12.19 16.43 0.45
CA ASN A 105 -12.51 16.83 -0.91
C ASN A 105 -13.74 17.74 -0.98
N ASN A 106 -14.83 17.37 -0.30
CA ASN A 106 -16.06 18.16 -0.25
C ASN A 106 -15.89 19.50 0.50
N ALA A 107 -14.92 19.59 1.43
CA ALA A 107 -14.52 20.82 2.08
C ALA A 107 -13.64 21.72 1.17
N GLY A 108 -13.35 21.32 -0.07
CA GLY A 108 -12.53 22.08 -1.02
C GLY A 108 -11.03 22.13 -0.64
N LEU A 109 -10.57 21.18 0.20
CA LEU A 109 -9.18 21.15 0.67
C LEU A 109 -8.23 20.49 -0.34
N PHE A 110 -8.74 19.73 -1.29
CA PHE A 110 -7.94 19.14 -2.37
C PHE A 110 -7.99 20.05 -3.60
N PRO A 111 -6.85 20.43 -4.18
CA PRO A 111 -6.80 21.34 -5.32
C PRO A 111 -7.15 20.64 -6.62
N THR A 112 -7.74 21.39 -7.56
CA THR A 112 -7.71 21.02 -8.97
C THR A 112 -6.48 21.66 -9.59
N LEU A 113 -5.57 20.85 -10.13
CA LEU A 113 -4.33 21.33 -10.73
C LEU A 113 -4.54 21.59 -12.22
N GLN A 114 -4.08 22.74 -12.71
CA GLN A 114 -3.94 22.97 -14.14
C GLN A 114 -2.66 22.25 -14.61
N LEU A 115 -2.80 21.03 -15.09
CA LEU A 115 -1.69 20.29 -15.66
C LEU A 115 -1.30 20.94 -17.00
N VAL A 116 -0.02 21.29 -17.10
CA VAL A 116 0.58 22.12 -18.15
C VAL A 116 0.60 21.41 -19.50
N ASP A 117 -0.31 20.71 -20.00
CA ASP A 117 -0.28 20.15 -21.35
C ASP A 117 -1.67 19.86 -21.95
N GLY A 118 -2.69 20.67 -21.71
CA GLY A 118 -3.91 20.62 -22.52
C GLY A 118 -4.57 19.23 -22.68
N GLN A 119 -4.12 18.24 -21.94
CA GLN A 119 -4.73 16.91 -21.90
C GLN A 119 -6.05 17.03 -21.15
N VAL A 120 -7.12 17.20 -21.89
CA VAL A 120 -8.47 16.97 -21.40
C VAL A 120 -8.55 15.47 -21.14
N TRP A 121 -8.46 15.08 -19.87
CA TRP A 121 -8.74 13.70 -19.49
C TRP A 121 -10.18 13.40 -19.85
N GLU A 122 -10.39 12.42 -20.73
CA GLU A 122 -11.75 11.95 -21.01
C GLU A 122 -12.40 11.60 -19.66
N LYS A 123 -13.57 12.24 -19.38
CA LYS A 123 -14.37 11.90 -18.21
C LYS A 123 -14.53 10.40 -18.21
N ALA A 124 -14.05 9.74 -17.15
CA ALA A 124 -14.29 8.33 -16.95
C ALA A 124 -15.79 8.10 -17.08
N THR A 125 -16.20 7.44 -18.16
CA THR A 125 -17.59 7.04 -18.35
C THR A 125 -18.00 6.24 -17.14
N SER A 126 -19.14 6.56 -16.55
CA SER A 126 -19.68 5.85 -15.39
C SER A 126 -19.86 4.38 -15.78
N ALA A 127 -18.84 3.55 -15.49
CA ALA A 127 -18.95 2.12 -15.71
C ALA A 127 -20.09 1.59 -14.83
N ASN A 128 -21.02 0.86 -15.44
CA ASN A 128 -22.04 0.16 -14.70
C ASN A 128 -21.35 -0.85 -13.77
N PHE A 129 -21.78 -0.95 -12.52
CA PHE A 129 -21.23 -1.89 -11.56
C PHE A 129 -21.14 -3.33 -12.11
N MET A 130 -22.16 -3.76 -12.84
CA MET A 130 -22.19 -5.09 -13.47
C MET A 130 -21.12 -5.25 -14.57
N ASP A 131 -20.91 -4.21 -15.38
CA ASP A 131 -19.88 -4.24 -16.43
C ASP A 131 -18.49 -4.30 -15.80
N THR A 132 -18.28 -3.59 -14.68
CA THR A 132 -17.04 -3.68 -13.90
C THR A 132 -16.87 -5.08 -13.31
N LEU A 133 -17.91 -5.67 -12.74
CA LEU A 133 -17.86 -7.00 -12.14
C LEU A 133 -17.54 -8.08 -13.19
N ILE A 134 -18.16 -8.00 -14.36
CA ILE A 134 -17.88 -8.91 -15.49
C ILE A 134 -16.46 -8.68 -16.02
N GLY A 135 -16.06 -7.41 -16.14
CA GLY A 135 -14.75 -7.00 -16.63
C GLY A 135 -13.57 -7.41 -15.73
N ILE A 136 -13.84 -7.82 -14.48
CA ILE A 136 -12.81 -8.38 -13.57
C ILE A 136 -12.29 -9.74 -14.09
N PHE A 137 -13.15 -10.53 -14.76
CA PHE A 137 -12.77 -11.86 -15.24
C PHE A 137 -12.06 -11.76 -16.59
N PRO A 138 -10.80 -12.24 -16.69
CA PRO A 138 -10.03 -12.14 -17.92
C PRO A 138 -10.54 -13.12 -18.98
N SER A 139 -10.75 -12.63 -20.19
CA SER A 139 -10.99 -13.46 -21.37
C SER A 139 -9.69 -13.88 -22.06
N ASN A 140 -8.59 -13.14 -21.85
CA ASN A 140 -7.29 -13.38 -22.43
C ASN A 140 -6.18 -12.97 -21.45
N LEU A 141 -5.30 -13.90 -21.11
CA LEU A 141 -4.18 -13.71 -20.20
C LEU A 141 -3.25 -12.57 -20.64
N TRP A 142 -2.84 -12.60 -21.91
CA TRP A 142 -1.86 -11.66 -22.47
C TRP A 142 -2.42 -10.25 -22.57
N GLU A 143 -3.70 -10.12 -22.89
CA GLU A 143 -4.36 -8.82 -22.98
C GLU A 143 -4.40 -8.14 -21.60
N SER A 144 -4.69 -8.90 -20.54
CA SER A 144 -4.68 -8.38 -19.18
C SER A 144 -3.31 -7.81 -18.78
N PHE A 145 -2.23 -8.47 -19.20
CA PHE A 145 -0.85 -7.99 -18.94
C PHE A 145 -0.49 -6.81 -19.83
N ARG A 146 -0.84 -6.83 -21.12
CA ARG A 146 -0.57 -5.76 -22.08
C ARG A 146 -1.24 -4.45 -21.68
N THR A 147 -2.48 -4.51 -21.23
CA THR A 147 -3.27 -3.36 -20.79
C THR A 147 -3.03 -2.99 -19.33
N SER A 148 -2.24 -3.80 -18.60
CA SER A 148 -2.04 -3.66 -17.16
C SER A 148 -3.38 -3.59 -16.39
N ASN A 149 -4.38 -4.40 -16.80
CA ASN A 149 -5.66 -4.48 -16.11
C ASN A 149 -5.48 -5.24 -14.79
N MET A 150 -5.24 -4.50 -13.69
CA MET A 150 -4.85 -5.08 -12.42
C MET A 150 -5.91 -5.96 -11.79
N LEU A 151 -7.20 -5.65 -11.95
CA LEU A 151 -8.28 -6.52 -11.45
C LEU A 151 -8.22 -7.89 -12.13
N GLN A 152 -7.99 -7.93 -13.44
CA GLN A 152 -7.82 -9.18 -14.17
C GLN A 152 -6.53 -9.90 -13.78
N VAL A 153 -5.42 -9.17 -13.56
CA VAL A 153 -4.15 -9.75 -13.09
C VAL A 153 -4.33 -10.43 -11.72
N ILE A 154 -5.08 -9.80 -10.81
CA ILE A 154 -5.42 -10.37 -9.50
C ILE A 154 -6.22 -11.68 -9.67
N VAL A 155 -7.26 -11.69 -10.51
CA VAL A 155 -8.04 -12.92 -10.75
C VAL A 155 -7.16 -14.02 -11.37
N ILE A 156 -6.29 -13.67 -12.32
CA ILE A 156 -5.32 -14.62 -12.89
C ILE A 156 -4.42 -15.20 -11.78
N ALA A 157 -3.91 -14.35 -10.89
CA ALA A 157 -3.08 -14.80 -9.77
C ALA A 157 -3.83 -15.76 -8.82
N ILE A 158 -5.10 -15.46 -8.51
CA ILE A 158 -5.96 -16.32 -7.68
C ILE A 158 -6.19 -17.67 -8.36
N LEU A 159 -6.51 -17.67 -9.64
CA LEU A 159 -6.75 -18.91 -10.39
C LEU A 159 -5.47 -19.76 -10.52
N LEU A 160 -4.32 -19.14 -10.83
CA LEU A 160 -3.04 -19.86 -10.94
C LEU A 160 -2.57 -20.36 -9.58
N GLY A 161 -2.62 -19.55 -8.52
CA GLY A 161 -2.27 -19.95 -7.16
C GLY A 161 -3.15 -21.09 -6.65
N GLY A 162 -4.46 -21.00 -6.85
CA GLY A 162 -5.42 -22.06 -6.53
C GLY A 162 -5.18 -23.34 -7.36
N GLY A 163 -4.84 -23.19 -8.65
CA GLY A 163 -4.46 -24.29 -9.53
C GLY A 163 -3.20 -25.02 -9.05
N ILE A 164 -2.15 -24.29 -8.67
CA ILE A 164 -0.90 -24.84 -8.11
C ILE A 164 -1.20 -25.65 -6.84
N LEU A 165 -1.99 -25.07 -5.91
CA LEU A 165 -2.37 -25.73 -4.66
C LEU A 165 -3.15 -27.03 -4.90
N THR A 166 -4.13 -27.00 -5.81
CA THR A 166 -4.99 -28.15 -6.08
C THR A 166 -4.28 -29.24 -6.90
N ALA A 167 -3.21 -28.89 -7.64
CA ALA A 167 -2.37 -29.86 -8.36
C ALA A 167 -1.50 -30.73 -7.43
N GLY A 168 -1.34 -30.35 -6.17
CA GLY A 168 -0.55 -31.10 -5.17
C GLY A 168 0.90 -31.30 -5.63
N GLU A 169 1.43 -32.53 -5.56
CA GLU A 169 2.80 -32.85 -5.94
C GLU A 169 3.19 -32.45 -7.38
N LYS A 170 2.22 -32.49 -8.31
CA LYS A 170 2.46 -32.05 -9.70
C LYS A 170 2.61 -30.53 -9.80
N GLY A 171 2.06 -29.78 -8.87
CA GLY A 171 2.16 -28.32 -8.80
C GLY A 171 3.46 -27.82 -8.16
N LYS A 172 4.23 -28.69 -7.48
CA LYS A 172 5.39 -28.29 -6.69
C LYS A 172 6.46 -27.57 -7.52
N LEU A 173 6.78 -28.05 -8.70
CA LEU A 173 7.73 -27.38 -9.60
C LEU A 173 7.27 -25.97 -9.98
N ALA A 174 5.98 -25.77 -10.25
CA ALA A 174 5.42 -24.47 -10.56
C ALA A 174 5.47 -23.54 -9.33
N GLN A 175 5.20 -24.05 -8.13
CA GLN A 175 5.35 -23.33 -6.87
C GLN A 175 6.80 -22.84 -6.69
N ASP A 176 7.78 -23.74 -6.75
CA ASP A 176 9.19 -23.43 -6.59
C ASP A 176 9.68 -22.38 -7.62
N MET A 177 9.17 -22.48 -8.86
CA MET A 177 9.47 -21.54 -9.92
C MET A 177 8.88 -20.14 -9.61
N VAL A 178 7.63 -20.05 -9.15
CA VAL A 178 7.00 -18.79 -8.77
C VAL A 178 7.75 -18.12 -7.62
N THR A 179 8.07 -18.87 -6.56
CA THR A 179 8.83 -18.36 -5.41
C THR A 179 10.22 -17.85 -5.84
N SER A 180 10.92 -18.58 -6.71
CA SER A 180 12.21 -18.16 -7.25
C SER A 180 12.10 -16.90 -8.11
N LEU A 181 11.10 -16.82 -9.00
CA LEU A 181 10.85 -15.64 -9.85
C LEU A 181 10.45 -14.44 -9.00
N TYR A 182 9.63 -14.64 -7.97
CA TYR A 182 9.26 -13.58 -7.04
C TYR A 182 10.48 -13.00 -6.33
N ALA A 183 11.40 -13.84 -5.83
CA ALA A 183 12.64 -13.38 -5.24
C ALA A 183 13.51 -12.55 -6.21
N VAL A 184 13.54 -12.91 -7.50
CA VAL A 184 14.21 -12.10 -8.55
C VAL A 184 13.53 -10.76 -8.73
N ILE A 185 12.21 -10.74 -8.83
CA ILE A 185 11.42 -9.51 -9.01
C ILE A 185 11.55 -8.58 -7.78
N GLU A 186 11.60 -9.13 -6.56
CA GLU A 186 11.90 -8.33 -5.35
C GLU A 186 13.27 -7.65 -5.42
N ARG A 187 14.29 -8.31 -5.98
CA ARG A 187 15.62 -7.69 -6.18
C ARG A 187 15.58 -6.58 -7.22
N VAL A 188 14.82 -6.77 -8.31
CA VAL A 188 14.61 -5.72 -9.32
C VAL A 188 13.86 -4.53 -8.68
N MET A 189 12.82 -4.80 -7.90
CA MET A 189 12.09 -3.77 -7.16
C MET A 189 13.01 -3.00 -6.21
N ALA A 190 13.84 -3.69 -5.43
CA ALA A 190 14.82 -3.06 -4.54
C ALA A 190 15.79 -2.15 -5.29
N PHE A 191 16.24 -2.56 -6.49
CA PHE A 191 17.07 -1.71 -7.37
C PHE A 191 16.32 -0.46 -7.82
N ILE A 192 15.07 -0.59 -8.26
CA ILE A 192 14.23 0.55 -8.67
C ILE A 192 14.02 1.50 -7.49
N ILE A 193 13.72 0.97 -6.30
CA ILE A 193 13.53 1.76 -5.08
C ILE A 193 14.82 2.49 -4.68
N ALA A 194 16.00 1.91 -4.93
CA ALA A 194 17.28 2.58 -4.66
C ALA A 194 17.48 3.85 -5.53
N LEU A 195 16.79 3.97 -6.67
CA LEU A 195 16.78 5.18 -7.50
C LEU A 195 15.82 6.27 -6.99
N SER A 196 15.03 5.98 -5.95
CA SER A 196 14.02 6.91 -5.39
C SER A 196 14.57 8.31 -5.07
N PRO A 197 15.78 8.49 -4.50
CA PRO A 197 16.29 9.84 -4.25
C PRO A 197 16.35 10.70 -5.50
N ILE A 198 16.74 10.13 -6.65
CA ILE A 198 16.79 10.83 -7.95
C ILE A 198 15.36 11.15 -8.42
N GLY A 199 14.47 10.16 -8.36
CA GLY A 199 13.06 10.32 -8.73
C GLY A 199 12.37 11.40 -7.89
N VAL A 200 12.54 11.36 -6.57
CA VAL A 200 11.96 12.34 -5.64
C VAL A 200 12.48 13.75 -5.90
N PHE A 201 13.81 13.92 -6.02
CA PHE A 201 14.42 15.22 -6.29
C PHE A 201 13.86 15.84 -7.58
N THR A 202 13.93 15.10 -8.67
CA THR A 202 13.58 15.62 -10.01
C THR A 202 12.09 15.90 -10.13
N MET A 203 11.24 15.02 -9.57
CA MET A 203 9.79 15.21 -9.59
C MET A 203 9.35 16.37 -8.71
N MET A 204 9.87 16.46 -7.48
CA MET A 204 9.52 17.55 -6.57
C MET A 204 9.98 18.89 -7.12
N ALA A 205 11.19 18.97 -7.70
CA ALA A 205 11.66 20.19 -8.34
C ALA A 205 10.75 20.61 -9.50
N TRP A 206 10.30 19.65 -10.32
CA TRP A 206 9.39 19.96 -11.42
C TRP A 206 8.00 20.36 -10.91
N VAL A 207 7.39 19.62 -9.99
CA VAL A 207 6.06 19.91 -9.45
C VAL A 207 6.02 21.29 -8.80
N VAL A 208 7.00 21.62 -7.94
CA VAL A 208 7.05 22.92 -7.25
C VAL A 208 7.35 24.06 -8.21
N ALA A 209 8.21 23.86 -9.24
CA ALA A 209 8.49 24.88 -10.23
C ALA A 209 7.27 25.20 -11.12
N THR A 210 6.41 24.22 -11.40
CA THR A 210 5.26 24.39 -12.30
C THR A 210 3.98 24.77 -11.57
N GLN A 211 3.75 24.24 -10.36
CA GLN A 211 2.53 24.47 -9.57
C GLN A 211 2.69 25.56 -8.50
N GLY A 212 3.92 26.00 -8.24
CA GLY A 212 4.21 26.99 -7.20
C GLY A 212 4.22 26.42 -5.78
N PRO A 213 4.42 27.30 -4.77
CA PRO A 213 4.51 26.90 -3.36
C PRO A 213 3.20 26.35 -2.79
N GLU A 214 2.04 26.64 -3.40
CA GLU A 214 0.72 26.24 -2.92
C GLU A 214 0.54 24.71 -2.91
N ILE A 215 1.25 23.99 -3.80
CA ILE A 215 1.21 22.52 -3.83
C ILE A 215 1.74 21.91 -2.53
N LEU A 216 2.68 22.56 -1.86
CA LEU A 216 3.23 22.06 -0.59
C LEU A 216 2.16 22.06 0.53
N GLY A 217 1.29 23.07 0.54
CA GLY A 217 0.12 23.09 1.43
C GLY A 217 -0.82 21.93 1.16
N SER A 218 -1.14 21.68 -0.11
CA SER A 218 -2.01 20.57 -0.54
C SER A 218 -1.41 19.20 -0.19
N LEU A 219 -0.09 19.03 -0.36
CA LEU A 219 0.62 17.82 0.07
C LEU A 219 0.56 17.63 1.60
N GLY A 220 0.68 18.72 2.37
CA GLY A 220 0.50 18.68 3.82
C GLY A 220 -0.92 18.25 4.23
N ILE A 221 -1.93 18.76 3.53
CA ILE A 221 -3.33 18.42 3.78
C ILE A 221 -3.62 16.93 3.49
N VAL A 222 -3.14 16.40 2.36
CA VAL A 222 -3.38 14.98 2.02
C VAL A 222 -2.65 14.05 2.98
N ILE A 223 -1.44 14.41 3.45
CA ILE A 223 -0.74 13.68 4.51
C ILE A 223 -1.57 13.70 5.79
N GLY A 224 -2.03 14.88 6.23
CA GLY A 224 -2.88 15.04 7.41
C GLY A 224 -4.15 14.20 7.33
N CYS A 225 -4.81 14.17 6.17
CA CYS A 225 -5.99 13.33 5.92
C CYS A 225 -5.69 11.83 6.12
N ALA A 226 -4.59 11.34 5.55
CA ALA A 226 -4.20 9.93 5.70
C ALA A 226 -3.85 9.59 7.15
N TYR A 227 -3.07 10.43 7.84
CA TYR A 227 -2.71 10.22 9.24
C TYR A 227 -3.92 10.25 10.17
N LEU A 228 -4.90 11.12 9.90
CA LEU A 228 -6.17 11.11 10.62
C LEU A 228 -6.89 9.77 10.42
N GLY A 229 -6.93 9.25 9.18
CA GLY A 229 -7.45 7.92 8.89
C GLY A 229 -6.70 6.81 9.66
N TYR A 230 -5.37 6.86 9.71
CA TYR A 230 -4.55 5.88 10.46
C TYR A 230 -4.89 5.90 11.96
N ILE A 231 -4.96 7.09 12.56
CA ILE A 231 -5.28 7.25 13.98
C ILE A 231 -6.69 6.74 14.28
N VAL A 232 -7.66 7.14 13.47
CA VAL A 232 -9.06 6.72 13.65
C VAL A 232 -9.19 5.20 13.51
N HIS A 233 -8.54 4.59 12.51
CA HIS A 233 -8.54 3.13 12.34
C HIS A 233 -7.91 2.42 13.55
N ALA A 234 -6.72 2.87 13.99
CA ALA A 234 -6.07 2.32 15.18
C ALA A 234 -6.95 2.39 16.43
N VAL A 235 -7.58 3.55 16.66
CA VAL A 235 -8.43 3.78 17.83
C VAL A 235 -9.74 2.99 17.73
N LEU A 236 -10.41 2.98 16.60
CA LEU A 236 -11.70 2.27 16.47
C LEU A 236 -11.49 0.78 16.26
N CYS A 237 -10.66 0.36 15.31
CA CYS A 237 -10.55 -1.05 14.95
C CYS A 237 -9.69 -1.83 15.95
N TYR A 238 -8.45 -1.40 16.19
CA TYR A 238 -7.55 -2.18 17.05
C TYR A 238 -7.85 -2.04 18.54
N SER A 239 -8.36 -0.88 19.00
CA SER A 239 -8.83 -0.76 20.40
C SER A 239 -10.03 -1.65 20.67
N VAL A 240 -10.98 -1.70 19.73
CA VAL A 240 -12.16 -2.58 19.86
C VAL A 240 -11.71 -4.04 19.81
N SER A 241 -10.84 -4.40 18.87
CA SER A 241 -10.29 -5.76 18.77
C SER A 241 -9.57 -6.19 20.05
N ALA A 242 -8.67 -5.35 20.56
CA ALA A 242 -7.93 -5.63 21.80
C ALA A 242 -8.88 -5.79 23.01
N LYS A 243 -9.88 -4.91 23.16
CA LYS A 243 -10.79 -4.95 24.29
C LYS A 243 -11.85 -6.03 24.17
N ALA A 244 -12.56 -6.11 23.04
CA ALA A 244 -13.71 -6.99 22.87
C ALA A 244 -13.31 -8.45 22.64
N PHE A 245 -12.24 -8.70 21.88
CA PHE A 245 -11.85 -10.06 21.52
C PHE A 245 -10.67 -10.57 22.34
N ALA A 246 -9.65 -9.75 22.62
CA ALA A 246 -8.48 -10.15 23.40
C ALA A 246 -8.63 -9.88 24.92
N GLY A 247 -9.56 -9.02 25.35
CA GLY A 247 -9.78 -8.67 26.75
C GLY A 247 -8.72 -7.76 27.36
N ILE A 248 -7.96 -7.05 26.51
CA ILE A 248 -6.84 -6.17 26.88
C ILE A 248 -7.31 -4.71 26.79
N SER A 249 -6.94 -3.87 27.77
CA SER A 249 -7.27 -2.45 27.69
C SER A 249 -6.53 -1.79 26.51
N PRO A 250 -7.18 -0.87 25.76
CA PRO A 250 -6.52 -0.18 24.64
C PRO A 250 -5.22 0.54 25.03
N ILE A 251 -5.19 1.14 26.22
CA ILE A 251 -3.99 1.84 26.74
C ILE A 251 -2.85 0.85 26.96
N THR A 252 -3.12 -0.31 27.53
CA THR A 252 -2.12 -1.37 27.73
C THR A 252 -1.64 -1.93 26.39
N PHE A 253 -2.56 -2.12 25.45
CA PHE A 253 -2.25 -2.59 24.11
C PHE A 253 -1.25 -1.65 23.41
N PHE A 254 -1.59 -0.38 23.23
CA PHE A 254 -0.71 0.57 22.55
C PHE A 254 0.59 0.82 23.30
N LYS A 255 0.57 0.84 24.65
CA LYS A 255 1.78 0.99 25.44
C LYS A 255 2.78 -0.15 25.21
N LYS A 256 2.30 -1.39 25.18
CA LYS A 256 3.17 -2.56 24.97
C LYS A 256 3.53 -2.78 23.49
N ALA A 257 2.67 -2.39 22.55
CA ALA A 257 2.97 -2.43 21.12
C ALA A 257 3.91 -1.29 20.67
N SER A 258 4.07 -0.23 21.47
CA SER A 258 4.82 0.97 21.07
C SER A 258 6.26 0.73 20.62
N PRO A 259 7.06 -0.21 21.15
CA PRO A 259 8.41 -0.46 20.63
C PRO A 259 8.38 -0.90 19.17
N ALA A 260 7.50 -1.84 18.81
CA ALA A 260 7.33 -2.30 17.43
C ALA A 260 6.79 -1.15 16.54
N MET A 261 5.81 -0.37 17.03
CA MET A 261 5.25 0.77 16.32
C MET A 261 6.31 1.82 15.97
N ILE A 262 7.16 2.20 16.92
CA ILE A 262 8.25 3.18 16.73
C ILE A 262 9.28 2.64 15.75
N PHE A 263 9.65 1.38 15.85
CA PHE A 263 10.59 0.75 14.94
C PHE A 263 10.02 0.68 13.51
N ALA A 264 8.77 0.26 13.34
CA ALA A 264 8.09 0.22 12.05
C ALA A 264 7.96 1.62 11.42
N PHE A 265 7.63 2.63 12.22
CA PHE A 265 7.54 4.02 11.79
C PHE A 265 8.86 4.53 11.22
N THR A 266 9.98 4.15 11.83
CA THR A 266 11.31 4.62 11.41
C THR A 266 11.91 3.77 10.28
N SER A 267 11.73 2.45 10.33
CA SER A 267 12.27 1.51 9.34
C SER A 267 11.45 1.47 8.05
N THR A 268 10.12 1.67 8.16
CA THR A 268 9.11 1.49 7.10
C THR A 268 9.14 0.09 6.47
N SER A 269 9.44 -0.92 7.28
CA SER A 269 9.47 -2.31 6.86
C SER A 269 8.76 -3.20 7.86
N SER A 270 7.60 -3.73 7.47
CA SER A 270 6.88 -4.73 8.28
C SER A 270 7.75 -5.98 8.48
N ALA A 271 8.42 -6.44 7.43
CA ALA A 271 9.28 -7.61 7.51
C ALA A 271 10.44 -7.45 8.51
N ALA A 272 11.10 -6.28 8.52
CA ALA A 272 12.16 -5.99 9.50
C ALA A 272 11.63 -5.87 10.94
N THR A 273 10.32 -5.60 11.11
CA THR A 273 9.69 -5.43 12.42
C THR A 273 9.18 -6.76 13.00
N ILE A 274 9.11 -7.85 12.21
CA ILE A 274 8.59 -9.15 12.64
C ILE A 274 9.10 -9.58 14.03
N PRO A 275 10.42 -9.63 14.31
CA PRO A 275 10.89 -10.11 15.61
C PRO A 275 10.35 -9.28 16.78
N LEU A 276 10.34 -7.96 16.63
CA LEU A 276 9.86 -7.05 17.67
C LEU A 276 8.33 -7.07 17.82
N SER A 277 7.60 -7.28 16.71
CA SER A 277 6.16 -7.48 16.76
C SER A 277 5.77 -8.78 17.47
N MET A 278 6.55 -9.86 17.28
CA MET A 278 6.37 -11.13 18.01
C MET A 278 6.57 -10.91 19.50
N GLU A 279 7.71 -10.33 19.92
CA GLU A 279 8.00 -10.03 21.31
C GLU A 279 6.88 -9.20 21.96
N CYS A 280 6.45 -8.10 21.31
CA CYS A 280 5.35 -7.28 21.81
C CYS A 280 4.02 -8.03 21.92
N SER A 281 3.71 -8.94 20.98
CA SER A 281 2.48 -9.73 21.01
C SER A 281 2.49 -10.77 22.13
N GLU A 282 3.62 -11.42 22.37
CA GLU A 282 3.80 -12.38 23.47
C GLU A 282 3.75 -11.70 24.85
N ASP A 283 4.38 -10.54 24.99
CA ASP A 283 4.29 -9.70 26.17
C ASP A 283 2.85 -9.27 26.51
N LEU A 284 2.00 -9.16 25.46
CA LEU A 284 0.57 -8.89 25.60
C LEU A 284 -0.26 -10.14 25.89
N GLY A 285 0.34 -11.34 25.80
CA GLY A 285 -0.27 -12.63 26.12
C GLY A 285 -0.75 -13.43 24.92
N ALA A 286 -0.20 -13.17 23.72
CA ALA A 286 -0.36 -14.08 22.60
C ALA A 286 0.49 -15.35 22.81
N GLU A 287 -0.03 -16.49 22.35
CA GLU A 287 0.73 -17.74 22.35
C GLU A 287 1.84 -17.70 21.28
N ASN A 288 3.05 -18.19 21.65
CA ASN A 288 4.21 -18.15 20.76
C ASN A 288 3.95 -18.86 19.42
N ASP A 289 3.29 -20.03 19.43
CA ASP A 289 2.96 -20.79 18.22
C ASP A 289 2.02 -19.99 17.29
N ILE A 290 1.13 -19.19 17.86
CA ILE A 290 0.21 -18.33 17.11
C ILE A 290 0.94 -17.08 16.62
N SER A 291 1.74 -16.43 17.47
CA SER A 291 2.52 -15.25 17.09
C SER A 291 3.49 -15.54 15.95
N SER A 292 4.23 -16.67 16.03
CA SER A 292 5.19 -17.09 15.01
C SER A 292 4.55 -17.43 13.66
N PHE A 293 3.24 -17.66 13.62
CA PHE A 293 2.47 -17.84 12.40
C PHE A 293 1.81 -16.53 11.92
N VAL A 294 1.06 -15.86 12.82
CA VAL A 294 0.23 -14.68 12.46
C VAL A 294 1.07 -13.48 12.06
N ILE A 295 2.16 -13.17 12.81
CA ILE A 295 2.96 -11.97 12.58
C ILE A 295 3.69 -11.99 11.23
N PRO A 296 4.43 -13.06 10.83
CA PRO A 296 5.04 -13.12 9.51
C PRO A 296 4.02 -13.10 8.37
N LEU A 297 2.87 -13.76 8.55
CA LEU A 297 1.79 -13.76 7.58
C LEU A 297 1.19 -12.34 7.44
N GLY A 298 0.95 -11.65 8.56
CA GLY A 298 0.44 -10.28 8.59
C GLY A 298 1.36 -9.29 7.89
N ALA A 299 2.67 -9.43 8.05
CA ALA A 299 3.65 -8.58 7.39
C ALA A 299 3.51 -8.56 5.84
N THR A 300 2.80 -9.53 5.25
CA THR A 300 2.56 -9.65 3.80
C THR A 300 1.08 -9.51 3.40
N ILE A 301 0.13 -9.72 4.30
CA ILE A 301 -1.30 -9.72 3.99
C ILE A 301 -2.03 -8.54 4.62
N ASN A 302 -1.61 -8.11 5.81
CA ASN A 302 -2.27 -7.04 6.55
C ASN A 302 -1.75 -5.67 6.12
N MET A 303 -2.49 -5.00 5.27
CA MET A 303 -2.11 -3.72 4.66
C MET A 303 -3.13 -2.61 4.94
N ASP A 304 -3.65 -2.52 6.18
CA ASP A 304 -4.68 -1.55 6.57
C ASP A 304 -4.25 -0.09 6.34
N GLY A 305 -3.01 0.25 6.73
CA GLY A 305 -2.45 1.58 6.48
C GLY A 305 -2.25 1.86 5.00
N THR A 306 -1.82 0.85 4.23
CA THR A 306 -1.68 0.98 2.78
C THR A 306 -3.04 1.17 2.12
N ALA A 307 -4.07 0.49 2.58
CA ALA A 307 -5.44 0.62 2.08
C ALA A 307 -6.02 2.04 2.32
N ILE A 308 -5.84 2.61 3.51
CA ILE A 308 -6.22 4.00 3.81
C ILE A 308 -5.47 4.96 2.87
N TYR A 309 -4.15 4.80 2.75
CA TYR A 309 -3.34 5.62 1.87
C TYR A 309 -3.82 5.56 0.42
N GLN A 310 -4.09 4.37 -0.11
CA GLN A 310 -4.59 4.19 -1.47
C GLN A 310 -5.91 4.92 -1.69
N CYS A 311 -6.85 4.82 -0.76
CA CYS A 311 -8.14 5.50 -0.83
C CYS A 311 -7.98 7.02 -0.83
N VAL A 312 -7.17 7.56 0.11
CA VAL A 312 -6.94 9.00 0.24
C VAL A 312 -6.19 9.55 -0.98
N ALA A 313 -5.11 8.88 -1.39
CA ALA A 313 -4.31 9.29 -2.53
C ALA A 313 -5.09 9.22 -3.85
N THR A 314 -5.92 8.19 -4.04
CA THR A 314 -6.73 8.06 -5.26
C THR A 314 -7.74 9.19 -5.39
N ILE A 315 -8.47 9.54 -4.30
CA ILE A 315 -9.42 10.66 -4.34
C ILE A 315 -8.68 11.99 -4.54
N PHE A 316 -7.56 12.20 -3.85
CA PHE A 316 -6.74 13.39 -4.03
C PHE A 316 -6.28 13.55 -5.49
N LEU A 317 -5.70 12.50 -6.08
CA LEU A 317 -5.19 12.54 -7.45
C LEU A 317 -6.32 12.66 -8.48
N ALA A 318 -7.47 12.01 -8.26
CA ALA A 318 -8.66 12.19 -9.09
C ALA A 318 -9.11 13.66 -9.09
N THR A 319 -9.18 14.28 -7.90
CA THR A 319 -9.53 15.70 -7.77
C THR A 319 -8.53 16.62 -8.45
N CYS A 320 -7.23 16.32 -8.34
CA CYS A 320 -6.19 17.05 -9.07
C CYS A 320 -6.39 17.01 -10.59
N CYS A 321 -6.94 15.90 -11.13
CA CYS A 321 -7.32 15.75 -12.53
C CYS A 321 -8.69 16.37 -12.88
N GLY A 322 -9.39 16.98 -11.93
CA GLY A 322 -10.77 17.46 -12.13
C GLY A 322 -11.80 16.33 -12.27
N MET A 323 -11.46 15.11 -11.82
CA MET A 323 -12.33 13.94 -11.88
C MET A 323 -13.11 13.80 -10.56
N THR A 324 -14.42 13.49 -10.66
CA THR A 324 -15.25 13.11 -9.51
C THR A 324 -15.52 11.63 -9.55
N LEU A 325 -15.24 10.92 -8.46
CA LEU A 325 -15.47 9.48 -8.38
C LEU A 325 -16.90 9.18 -7.97
N THR A 326 -17.53 8.26 -8.67
CA THR A 326 -18.87 7.74 -8.35
C THR A 326 -18.80 6.74 -7.20
N LEU A 327 -19.95 6.47 -6.55
CA LEU A 327 -20.04 5.44 -5.51
C LEU A 327 -19.59 4.05 -6.01
N GLY A 328 -19.92 3.70 -7.25
CA GLY A 328 -19.49 2.44 -7.86
C GLY A 328 -17.97 2.35 -7.98
N GLN A 329 -17.30 3.45 -8.37
CA GLN A 329 -15.84 3.53 -8.42
C GLN A 329 -15.22 3.43 -7.01
N MET A 330 -15.84 4.03 -5.99
CA MET A 330 -15.39 3.91 -4.60
C MET A 330 -15.46 2.45 -4.11
N VAL A 331 -16.54 1.72 -4.45
CA VAL A 331 -16.63 0.27 -4.17
C VAL A 331 -15.52 -0.49 -4.90
N THR A 332 -15.22 -0.14 -6.15
CA THR A 332 -14.11 -0.76 -6.89
C THR A 332 -12.76 -0.49 -6.20
N ILE A 333 -12.53 0.72 -5.67
CA ILE A 333 -11.31 1.03 -4.88
C ILE A 333 -11.23 0.11 -3.67
N VAL A 334 -12.32 -0.07 -2.90
CA VAL A 334 -12.35 -0.95 -1.73
C VAL A 334 -11.99 -2.39 -2.12
N VAL A 335 -12.63 -2.93 -3.15
CA VAL A 335 -12.37 -4.30 -3.62
C VAL A 335 -10.94 -4.45 -4.09
N THR A 336 -10.46 -3.53 -4.93
CA THR A 336 -9.10 -3.58 -5.49
C THR A 336 -8.06 -3.46 -4.38
N ALA A 337 -8.19 -2.50 -3.47
CA ALA A 337 -7.23 -2.29 -2.40
C ALA A 337 -7.22 -3.46 -1.40
N THR A 338 -8.39 -4.01 -1.08
CA THR A 338 -8.49 -5.18 -0.18
C THR A 338 -7.89 -6.43 -0.80
N LEU A 339 -8.16 -6.72 -2.08
CA LEU A 339 -7.57 -7.86 -2.78
C LEU A 339 -6.06 -7.68 -2.98
N ALA A 340 -5.64 -6.46 -3.28
CA ALA A 340 -4.23 -6.11 -3.45
C ALA A 340 -3.42 -6.25 -2.16
N SER A 341 -4.05 -6.15 -0.99
CA SER A 341 -3.37 -6.36 0.29
C SER A 341 -2.83 -7.78 0.45
N ILE A 342 -3.45 -8.76 -0.22
CA ILE A 342 -3.02 -10.16 -0.18
C ILE A 342 -1.73 -10.31 -0.99
N GLY A 343 -0.65 -10.71 -0.34
CA GLY A 343 0.63 -10.98 -1.00
C GLY A 343 1.47 -9.74 -1.34
N THR A 344 1.14 -8.57 -0.76
CA THR A 344 1.99 -7.39 -0.88
C THR A 344 3.25 -7.56 -0.04
N ALA A 345 4.43 -7.35 -0.63
CA ALA A 345 5.68 -7.40 0.13
C ALA A 345 5.70 -6.34 1.24
N GLY A 346 6.03 -6.75 2.46
CA GLY A 346 6.19 -5.86 3.62
C GLY A 346 7.49 -5.03 3.57
N THR A 347 7.85 -4.53 2.38
CA THR A 347 9.08 -3.81 2.09
C THR A 347 8.81 -2.34 1.76
N PRO A 348 9.77 -1.44 2.02
CA PRO A 348 9.62 -0.03 1.70
C PRO A 348 9.26 0.21 0.22
N GLY A 349 8.32 1.11 -0.03
CA GLY A 349 7.92 1.52 -1.39
C GLY A 349 6.86 0.64 -2.07
N ALA A 350 6.50 -0.52 -1.52
CA ALA A 350 5.46 -1.39 -2.09
C ALA A 350 4.11 -0.66 -2.24
N GLY A 351 3.77 0.27 -1.33
CA GLY A 351 2.53 1.04 -1.39
C GLY A 351 2.35 1.88 -2.66
N MET A 352 3.44 2.37 -3.25
CA MET A 352 3.37 3.11 -4.51
C MET A 352 2.97 2.23 -5.69
N ILE A 353 3.48 1.00 -5.72
CA ILE A 353 3.11 0.00 -6.73
C ILE A 353 1.63 -0.32 -6.61
N MET A 354 1.15 -0.49 -5.37
CA MET A 354 -0.25 -0.76 -5.09
C MET A 354 -1.14 0.44 -5.46
N LEU A 355 -0.68 1.68 -5.21
CA LEU A 355 -1.41 2.87 -5.65
C LEU A 355 -1.51 2.94 -7.18
N ALA A 356 -0.42 2.66 -7.90
CA ALA A 356 -0.44 2.61 -9.36
C ALA A 356 -1.53 1.67 -9.87
N MET A 357 -1.69 0.52 -9.22
CA MET A 357 -2.72 -0.45 -9.53
C MET A 357 -4.13 0.10 -9.33
N VAL A 358 -4.40 0.78 -8.20
CA VAL A 358 -5.71 1.38 -7.93
C VAL A 358 -6.02 2.49 -8.93
N LEU A 359 -5.05 3.33 -9.28
CA LEU A 359 -5.21 4.40 -10.27
C LEU A 359 -5.56 3.82 -11.66
N GLN A 360 -4.89 2.75 -12.07
CA GLN A 360 -5.19 2.07 -13.33
C GLN A 360 -6.61 1.50 -13.34
N ALA A 361 -7.03 0.86 -12.24
CA ALA A 361 -8.40 0.33 -12.10
C ALA A 361 -9.47 1.44 -12.20
N MET A 362 -9.10 2.68 -11.84
CA MET A 362 -9.98 3.85 -11.90
C MET A 362 -9.83 4.66 -13.20
N ASN A 363 -8.99 4.22 -14.14
CA ASN A 363 -8.61 4.98 -15.34
C ASN A 363 -8.04 6.37 -15.00
N ILE A 364 -7.37 6.52 -13.84
CA ILE A 364 -6.62 7.70 -13.49
C ILE A 364 -5.20 7.51 -14.01
N PRO A 365 -4.61 8.52 -14.67
CA PRO A 365 -3.26 8.40 -15.20
C PRO A 365 -2.24 8.10 -14.10
N VAL A 366 -1.48 7.03 -14.27
CA VAL A 366 -0.48 6.60 -13.27
C VAL A 366 0.61 7.67 -13.09
N ASP A 367 0.84 8.50 -14.10
CA ASP A 367 1.79 9.62 -14.03
C ASP A 367 1.45 10.64 -12.92
N MET A 368 0.18 10.70 -12.50
CA MET A 368 -0.25 11.55 -11.38
C MET A 368 0.41 11.18 -10.04
N ILE A 369 0.93 9.96 -9.90
CA ILE A 369 1.74 9.55 -8.74
C ILE A 369 2.92 10.51 -8.52
N MET A 370 3.46 11.11 -9.57
CA MET A 370 4.56 12.06 -9.48
C MET A 370 4.29 13.20 -8.49
N ILE A 371 3.03 13.61 -8.33
CA ILE A 371 2.64 14.71 -7.43
C ILE A 371 2.89 14.35 -5.96
N ILE A 372 2.54 13.13 -5.57
CA ILE A 372 2.66 12.68 -4.16
C ILE A 372 3.94 11.87 -3.90
N TYR A 373 4.65 11.47 -4.97
CA TYR A 373 5.82 10.60 -4.83
C TYR A 373 6.90 11.18 -3.92
N GLY A 374 7.13 12.49 -4.02
CA GLY A 374 8.13 13.17 -3.20
C GLY A 374 7.88 13.04 -1.70
N VAL A 375 6.63 12.95 -1.30
CA VAL A 375 6.21 12.85 0.12
C VAL A 375 5.79 11.43 0.52
N ASP A 376 5.86 10.45 -0.39
CA ASP A 376 5.42 9.06 -0.13
C ASP A 376 6.08 8.45 1.11
N ARG A 377 7.32 8.82 1.40
CA ARG A 377 8.01 8.34 2.59
C ARG A 377 7.29 8.69 3.89
N LEU A 378 6.67 9.85 3.96
CA LEU A 378 5.89 10.25 5.12
C LEU A 378 4.64 9.37 5.27
N PHE A 379 3.98 9.04 4.17
CA PHE A 379 2.87 8.07 4.22
C PHE A 379 3.36 6.68 4.64
N ASP A 380 4.53 6.23 4.12
CA ASP A 380 5.10 4.92 4.40
C ASP A 380 5.38 4.69 5.89
N MET A 381 5.85 5.71 6.58
CA MET A 381 6.07 5.69 8.03
C MET A 381 4.78 5.38 8.79
N GLY A 382 3.70 6.11 8.51
CA GLY A 382 2.40 5.93 9.17
C GLY A 382 1.72 4.60 8.79
N ARG A 383 1.70 4.26 7.50
CA ARG A 383 1.04 3.04 7.03
C ARG A 383 1.71 1.77 7.55
N THR A 384 3.06 1.73 7.59
CA THR A 384 3.78 0.57 8.12
C THR A 384 3.55 0.40 9.63
N CYS A 385 3.58 1.52 10.37
CA CYS A 385 3.25 1.53 11.79
C CYS A 385 1.85 0.95 12.05
N LEU A 386 0.85 1.36 11.25
CA LEU A 386 -0.51 0.86 11.37
C LEU A 386 -0.62 -0.63 11.03
N ASN A 387 0.01 -1.08 9.93
CA ASN A 387 -0.03 -2.47 9.49
C ASN A 387 0.45 -3.41 10.59
N ILE A 388 1.65 -3.20 11.14
CA ILE A 388 2.21 -4.07 12.18
C ILE A 388 1.42 -4.03 13.50
N THR A 389 0.75 -2.92 13.78
CA THR A 389 -0.15 -2.83 14.94
C THR A 389 -1.35 -3.76 14.76
N GLY A 390 -1.86 -3.88 13.56
CA GLY A 390 -2.89 -4.85 13.20
C GLY A 390 -2.43 -6.30 13.31
N ASP A 391 -1.15 -6.59 12.96
CA ASP A 391 -0.57 -7.93 13.10
C ASP A 391 -0.58 -8.36 14.57
N ILE A 392 -0.09 -7.50 15.47
CA ILE A 392 -0.10 -7.73 16.91
C ILE A 392 -1.54 -7.92 17.43
N SER A 393 -2.49 -7.07 16.99
CA SER A 393 -3.90 -7.17 17.37
C SER A 393 -4.51 -8.50 16.92
N CYS A 394 -4.22 -8.94 15.70
CA CYS A 394 -4.68 -10.23 15.18
C CYS A 394 -4.16 -11.42 15.99
N ALA A 395 -2.85 -11.45 16.29
CA ALA A 395 -2.24 -12.52 17.08
C ALA A 395 -2.94 -12.70 18.44
N LEU A 396 -3.25 -11.59 19.12
CA LEU A 396 -3.99 -11.60 20.38
C LEU A 396 -5.42 -12.12 20.24
N CYS A 397 -6.15 -11.66 19.21
CA CYS A 397 -7.52 -12.09 18.96
C CYS A 397 -7.58 -13.58 18.63
N VAL A 398 -6.70 -14.06 17.77
CA VAL A 398 -6.64 -15.47 17.36
C VAL A 398 -6.28 -16.36 18.56
N THR A 399 -5.31 -15.96 19.38
CA THR A 399 -4.99 -16.67 20.63
C THR A 399 -6.22 -16.87 21.52
N LYS A 400 -7.00 -15.80 21.71
CA LYS A 400 -8.23 -15.88 22.53
C LYS A 400 -9.33 -16.73 21.89
N TRP A 401 -9.45 -16.71 20.57
CA TRP A 401 -10.44 -17.52 19.86
C TRP A 401 -10.08 -19.00 19.87
N GLU A 402 -8.80 -19.37 19.87
CA GLU A 402 -8.35 -20.76 19.97
C GLU A 402 -8.48 -21.27 21.41
N SER A 403 -8.08 -20.49 22.40
CA SER A 403 -8.21 -20.90 23.84
C SER A 403 -9.65 -21.16 24.25
N LYS A 404 -10.64 -20.37 23.78
CA LYS A 404 -12.06 -20.62 24.01
C LYS A 404 -12.55 -21.95 23.40
N LYS A 405 -12.02 -22.33 22.24
CA LYS A 405 -12.38 -23.58 21.56
C LYS A 405 -11.88 -24.81 22.32
N THR A 406 -10.70 -24.70 22.94
CA THR A 406 -10.12 -25.78 23.77
C THR A 406 -10.84 -25.95 25.10
N ALA A 407 -11.37 -24.87 25.67
CA ALA A 407 -12.12 -24.90 26.93
C ALA A 407 -13.56 -25.47 26.80
N VAL A 408 -14.11 -25.60 25.59
CA VAL A 408 -15.47 -26.11 25.31
C VAL A 408 -15.44 -27.59 24.88
N LYS A 409 -14.27 -28.15 24.62
CA LYS A 409 -14.08 -29.59 24.39
C LYS A 409 -13.67 -30.30 25.66
#